data_768a482853e5dfcf2d75ff69e33743cc
#
_entry.id   768a482853e5dfcf2d75ff69e33743cc
#
_cell.length_a   1.000
_cell.length_b   1.000
_cell.length_c   1.000
_cell.angle_alpha   90.00
_cell.angle_beta   90.00
_cell.angle_gamma   90.00
#
_symmetry.space_group_name_H-M   'P 1'
#
loop_
_entity.id
_entity.type
_entity.pdbx_description
1 polymer ?
#
loop_
_entity_poly.entity_id
_entity_poly.type
_entity_poly.pdbx_seq_one_letter_code
_entity_poly.pdbx_strand_id
1 'polypeptide(L)'
;MTNREQFRVALSGAFKNQDGTPVFPMFDLGPLANDQEIDFEYVTGVDGRMSAESLEEFDALVLLLERFDANSIPTSNRLALIARFGVGFDTVDVEACKNKGIAVGITPNGVRRPVAASVLTYILALSGRLMVKDALVRGGPSTFSERAQHMGTG
;
A
#
# COMPACT_ATOMS: atom_id res chain seq x y z
N MET A 1 -0.80 -25.60 -31.66
CA MET A 1 -1.18 -24.47 -30.77
C MET A 1 -0.51 -24.77 -29.46
N THR A 2 0.57 -24.09 -29.14
CA THR A 2 1.27 -24.18 -27.86
C THR A 2 0.30 -23.63 -26.79
N ASN A 3 -0.10 -24.50 -25.87
CA ASN A 3 -0.86 -24.14 -24.70
C ASN A 3 0.05 -23.16 -23.88
N ARG A 4 -0.07 -21.86 -24.12
CA ARG A 4 0.62 -20.86 -23.28
C ARG A 4 -0.06 -20.92 -21.93
N GLU A 5 0.69 -21.32 -20.94
CA GLU A 5 0.27 -21.24 -19.55
C GLU A 5 -0.01 -19.76 -19.23
N GLN A 6 -1.16 -19.46 -18.64
CA GLN A 6 -1.50 -18.06 -18.28
C GLN A 6 -0.48 -17.49 -17.30
N PHE A 7 -0.20 -16.20 -17.44
CA PHE A 7 0.63 -15.47 -16.48
C PHE A 7 -0.18 -15.23 -15.19
N ARG A 8 0.27 -15.82 -14.09
CA ARG A 8 -0.47 -15.80 -12.82
C ARG A 8 0.02 -14.72 -11.88
N VAL A 9 -0.89 -13.87 -11.41
CA VAL A 9 -0.62 -12.74 -10.52
C VAL A 9 -1.27 -12.98 -9.16
N ALA A 10 -0.45 -13.05 -8.11
CA ALA A 10 -0.93 -13.01 -6.74
C ALA A 10 -1.20 -11.56 -6.31
N LEU A 11 -2.37 -11.29 -5.76
CA LEU A 11 -2.69 -10.03 -5.09
C LEU A 11 -2.67 -10.24 -3.59
N SER A 12 -1.96 -9.39 -2.84
CA SER A 12 -1.95 -9.42 -1.38
C SER A 12 -3.38 -9.46 -0.81
N GLY A 13 -3.65 -10.36 0.12
CA GLY A 13 -4.94 -10.47 0.80
C GLY A 13 -5.33 -9.21 1.56
N ALA A 14 -4.34 -8.39 1.93
CA ALA A 14 -4.54 -7.10 2.59
C ALA A 14 -5.28 -6.05 1.71
N PHE A 15 -5.49 -6.31 0.42
CA PHE A 15 -6.37 -5.49 -0.42
C PHE A 15 -7.86 -5.70 -0.14
N LYS A 16 -8.22 -6.72 0.65
CA LYS A 16 -9.60 -7.00 1.07
C LYS A 16 -9.78 -6.86 2.58
N ASN A 17 -10.89 -6.31 2.97
CA ASN A 17 -11.37 -6.34 4.35
C ASN A 17 -11.82 -7.75 4.74
N GLN A 18 -12.06 -7.99 6.03
CA GLN A 18 -12.55 -9.29 6.53
C GLN A 18 -13.90 -9.70 5.93
N ASP A 19 -14.73 -8.73 5.52
CA ASP A 19 -16.02 -8.95 4.86
C ASP A 19 -15.90 -9.15 3.33
N GLY A 20 -14.68 -9.17 2.80
CA GLY A 20 -14.38 -9.33 1.37
C GLY A 20 -14.49 -8.05 0.54
N THR A 21 -14.89 -6.92 1.14
CA THR A 21 -14.92 -5.63 0.44
C THR A 21 -13.51 -5.11 0.17
N PRO A 22 -13.30 -4.34 -0.93
CA PRO A 22 -11.99 -3.78 -1.21
C PRO A 22 -11.57 -2.71 -0.19
N VAL A 23 -10.33 -2.76 0.28
CA VAL A 23 -9.73 -1.70 1.13
C VAL A 23 -9.60 -0.39 0.36
N PHE A 24 -9.28 -0.48 -0.93
CA PHE A 24 -9.18 0.66 -1.84
C PHE A 24 -10.24 0.57 -2.93
N PRO A 25 -11.42 1.21 -2.77
CA PRO A 25 -12.50 1.13 -3.77
C PRO A 25 -12.11 1.64 -5.17
N MET A 26 -11.08 2.49 -5.26
CA MET A 26 -10.56 3.02 -6.53
C MET A 26 -9.41 2.19 -7.12
N PHE A 27 -9.07 1.06 -6.51
CA PHE A 27 -8.06 0.16 -7.06
C PHE A 27 -8.62 -0.54 -8.30
N ASP A 28 -8.16 -0.11 -9.47
CA ASP A 28 -8.62 -0.61 -10.74
C ASP A 28 -7.88 -1.91 -11.12
N LEU A 29 -8.61 -3.00 -11.14
CA LEU A 29 -8.13 -4.31 -11.60
C LEU A 29 -8.39 -4.54 -13.10
N GLY A 30 -8.99 -3.59 -13.80
CA GLY A 30 -9.29 -3.69 -15.22
C GLY A 30 -8.09 -4.10 -16.08
N PRO A 31 -6.88 -3.58 -15.85
CA PRO A 31 -5.69 -4.01 -16.61
C PRO A 31 -5.36 -5.50 -16.49
N LEU A 32 -5.68 -6.14 -15.37
CA LEU A 32 -5.51 -7.58 -15.18
C LEU A 32 -6.73 -8.36 -15.70
N ALA A 33 -7.93 -7.91 -15.35
CA ALA A 33 -9.17 -8.62 -15.65
C ALA A 33 -9.54 -8.65 -17.14
N ASN A 34 -9.10 -7.67 -17.92
CA ASN A 34 -9.39 -7.58 -19.35
C ASN A 34 -8.35 -8.29 -20.24
N ASP A 35 -7.27 -8.81 -19.66
CA ASP A 35 -6.25 -9.54 -20.39
C ASP A 35 -6.49 -11.07 -20.25
N GLN A 36 -6.75 -11.74 -21.36
CA GLN A 36 -7.02 -13.19 -21.38
C GLN A 36 -5.77 -14.04 -21.12
N GLU A 37 -4.58 -13.48 -21.21
CA GLU A 37 -3.32 -14.16 -20.92
C GLU A 37 -2.96 -14.07 -19.43
N ILE A 38 -3.69 -13.25 -18.63
CA ILE A 38 -3.47 -13.05 -17.20
C ILE A 38 -4.58 -13.71 -16.39
N ASP A 39 -4.18 -14.47 -15.38
CA ASP A 39 -5.04 -14.92 -14.29
C ASP A 39 -4.57 -14.31 -12.98
N PHE A 40 -5.49 -13.91 -12.09
CA PHE A 40 -5.10 -13.34 -10.82
C PHE A 40 -6.01 -13.77 -9.67
N GLU A 41 -5.41 -13.97 -8.52
CA GLU A 41 -6.15 -14.28 -7.29
C GLU A 41 -5.55 -13.62 -6.05
N TYR A 42 -6.34 -13.52 -4.98
CA TYR A 42 -5.89 -12.98 -3.70
C TYR A 42 -5.25 -14.07 -2.87
N VAL A 43 -4.05 -13.78 -2.37
CA VAL A 43 -3.26 -14.67 -1.52
C VAL A 43 -3.06 -14.03 -0.16
N THR A 44 -3.50 -14.71 0.89
CA THR A 44 -3.37 -14.21 2.26
C THR A 44 -2.05 -14.67 2.86
N GLY A 45 -1.31 -13.74 3.44
CA GLY A 45 -0.12 -14.06 4.23
C GLY A 45 -0.48 -14.72 5.56
N VAL A 46 0.51 -15.37 6.17
CA VAL A 46 0.42 -15.97 7.49
C VAL A 46 1.28 -15.15 8.45
N ASP A 47 0.73 -14.77 9.59
CA ASP A 47 1.41 -13.95 10.60
C ASP A 47 2.10 -12.69 10.03
N GLY A 48 1.42 -12.03 9.09
CA GLY A 48 1.91 -10.80 8.45
C GLY A 48 3.05 -11.00 7.45
N ARG A 49 3.28 -12.23 6.98
CA ARG A 49 4.29 -12.59 5.98
C ARG A 49 3.68 -13.38 4.84
N MET A 50 4.15 -13.17 3.62
CA MET A 50 3.80 -14.02 2.49
C MET A 50 4.46 -15.40 2.64
N SER A 51 3.69 -16.46 2.40
CA SER A 51 4.19 -17.83 2.43
C SER A 51 4.78 -18.23 1.08
N ALA A 52 5.95 -18.85 1.08
CA ALA A 52 6.55 -19.41 -0.14
C ALA A 52 5.62 -20.42 -0.83
N GLU A 53 5.01 -21.30 -0.05
CA GLU A 53 4.08 -22.33 -0.54
C GLU A 53 2.88 -21.73 -1.29
N SER A 54 2.33 -20.62 -0.76
CA SER A 54 1.19 -19.95 -1.39
C SER A 54 1.53 -19.23 -2.68
N LEU A 55 2.81 -19.07 -3.00
CA LEU A 55 3.31 -18.35 -4.18
C LEU A 55 3.93 -19.26 -5.25
N GLU A 56 3.94 -20.58 -5.05
CA GLU A 56 4.61 -21.54 -5.94
C GLU A 56 4.14 -21.49 -7.40
N GLU A 57 2.87 -21.13 -7.62
CA GLU A 57 2.28 -21.12 -8.96
C GLU A 57 2.16 -19.73 -9.59
N PHE A 58 2.73 -18.68 -8.96
CA PHE A 58 2.59 -17.32 -9.43
C PHE A 58 3.86 -16.79 -10.10
N ASP A 59 3.65 -15.97 -11.13
CA ASP A 59 4.72 -15.27 -11.87
C ASP A 59 5.01 -13.89 -11.28
N ALA A 60 3.99 -13.25 -10.70
CA ALA A 60 4.11 -11.93 -10.06
C ALA A 60 3.29 -11.83 -8.78
N LEU A 61 3.73 -10.94 -7.89
CA LEU A 61 3.01 -10.59 -6.65
C LEU A 61 2.80 -9.08 -6.58
N VAL A 62 1.55 -8.63 -6.42
CA VAL A 62 1.23 -7.26 -6.01
C VAL A 62 1.15 -7.23 -4.49
N LEU A 63 2.17 -6.68 -3.86
CA LEU A 63 2.35 -6.71 -2.40
C LEU A 63 1.88 -5.40 -1.76
N LEU A 64 1.07 -5.49 -0.70
CA LEU A 64 0.57 -4.32 0.03
C LEU A 64 1.24 -4.14 1.40
N LEU A 65 0.96 -4.99 2.38
CA LEU A 65 1.39 -4.81 3.76
C LEU A 65 2.31 -5.90 4.28
N GLU A 66 2.16 -7.11 3.78
CA GLU A 66 2.86 -8.28 4.30
C GLU A 66 4.38 -8.16 4.10
N ARG A 67 5.13 -8.79 5.00
CA ARG A 67 6.56 -8.97 4.82
C ARG A 67 6.83 -9.99 3.72
N PHE A 68 7.85 -9.73 2.91
CA PHE A 68 8.42 -10.66 1.95
C PHE A 68 9.92 -10.77 2.19
N ASP A 69 10.36 -11.90 2.69
CA ASP A 69 11.78 -12.16 2.98
C ASP A 69 12.23 -13.49 2.32
N ALA A 70 13.45 -13.94 2.66
CA ALA A 70 14.01 -15.17 2.10
C ALA A 70 13.10 -16.40 2.29
N ASN A 71 12.30 -16.44 3.38
CA ASN A 71 11.37 -17.55 3.66
C ASN A 71 10.07 -17.42 2.85
N SER A 72 9.84 -16.28 2.22
CA SER A 72 8.66 -16.04 1.35
C SER A 72 8.92 -16.42 -0.11
N ILE A 73 10.17 -16.72 -0.46
CA ILE A 73 10.56 -17.02 -1.84
C ILE A 73 10.18 -18.46 -2.19
N PRO A 74 9.32 -18.68 -3.22
CA PRO A 74 8.92 -20.01 -3.64
C PRO A 74 10.09 -20.82 -4.24
N THR A 75 9.97 -22.13 -4.18
CA THR A 75 11.00 -23.06 -4.72
C THR A 75 10.90 -23.26 -6.23
N SER A 76 9.73 -22.98 -6.80
CA SER A 76 9.45 -23.14 -8.24
C SER A 76 10.32 -22.26 -9.15
N ASN A 77 10.96 -21.21 -8.65
CA ASN A 77 11.64 -20.16 -9.43
C ASN A 77 10.73 -19.48 -10.48
N ARG A 78 9.41 -19.61 -10.33
CA ARG A 78 8.43 -19.00 -11.25
C ARG A 78 8.23 -17.52 -10.96
N LEU A 79 8.23 -17.12 -9.68
CA LEU A 79 8.03 -15.73 -9.27
C LEU A 79 9.17 -14.84 -9.77
N ALA A 80 8.85 -13.92 -10.69
CA ALA A 80 9.81 -13.05 -11.35
C ALA A 80 9.67 -11.58 -10.93
N LEU A 81 8.52 -11.17 -10.36
CA LEU A 81 8.22 -9.77 -10.05
C LEU A 81 7.47 -9.62 -8.71
N ILE A 82 7.92 -8.68 -7.91
CA ILE A 82 7.15 -8.11 -6.79
C ILE A 82 6.83 -6.65 -7.14
N ALA A 83 5.56 -6.35 -7.39
CA ALA A 83 5.04 -5.00 -7.57
C ALA A 83 4.55 -4.48 -6.22
N ARG A 84 5.37 -3.69 -5.52
CA ARG A 84 4.99 -3.12 -4.23
C ARG A 84 4.02 -1.96 -4.43
N PHE A 85 2.82 -2.06 -3.87
CA PHE A 85 1.79 -1.02 -3.93
C PHE A 85 2.15 0.14 -2.98
N GLY A 86 2.97 1.07 -3.46
CA GLY A 86 3.48 2.23 -2.73
C GLY A 86 4.97 2.47 -2.94
N VAL A 87 5.58 3.29 -2.09
CA VAL A 87 7.00 3.71 -2.17
C VAL A 87 7.88 2.97 -1.16
N GLY A 88 7.39 2.80 0.07
CA GLY A 88 8.14 2.12 1.11
C GLY A 88 8.28 0.62 0.79
N PHE A 89 9.47 0.07 0.94
CA PHE A 89 9.78 -1.33 0.69
C PHE A 89 10.57 -2.00 1.83
N ASP A 90 10.51 -1.41 3.02
CA ASP A 90 11.21 -1.91 4.22
C ASP A 90 10.75 -3.32 4.63
N THR A 91 9.57 -3.74 4.18
CA THR A 91 9.04 -5.08 4.40
C THR A 91 9.52 -6.10 3.38
N VAL A 92 10.27 -5.69 2.34
CA VAL A 92 10.78 -6.56 1.28
C VAL A 92 12.29 -6.73 1.43
N ASP A 93 12.76 -7.98 1.53
CA ASP A 93 14.18 -8.31 1.47
C ASP A 93 14.65 -8.27 0.01
N VAL A 94 15.11 -7.08 -0.39
CA VAL A 94 15.56 -6.82 -1.77
C VAL A 94 16.79 -7.65 -2.14
N GLU A 95 17.69 -7.92 -1.17
CA GLU A 95 18.87 -8.76 -1.43
C GLU A 95 18.49 -10.23 -1.67
N ALA A 96 17.55 -10.77 -0.89
CA ALA A 96 17.02 -12.10 -1.14
C ALA A 96 16.34 -12.20 -2.51
N CYS A 97 15.54 -11.20 -2.88
CA CYS A 97 14.91 -11.10 -4.20
C CYS A 97 15.94 -11.10 -5.33
N LYS A 98 16.96 -10.22 -5.22
CA LYS A 98 18.04 -10.09 -6.20
C LYS A 98 18.81 -11.40 -6.40
N ASN A 99 19.13 -12.10 -5.32
CA ASN A 99 19.85 -13.38 -5.36
C ASN A 99 19.04 -14.50 -6.07
N LYS A 100 17.72 -14.31 -6.16
CA LYS A 100 16.80 -15.22 -6.85
C LYS A 100 16.31 -14.72 -8.22
N GLY A 101 16.80 -13.56 -8.66
CA GLY A 101 16.41 -12.97 -9.94
C GLY A 101 15.00 -12.37 -9.95
N ILE A 102 14.42 -12.10 -8.77
CA ILE A 102 13.10 -11.50 -8.62
C ILE A 102 13.24 -9.97 -8.67
N ALA A 103 12.59 -9.34 -9.64
CA ALA A 103 12.54 -7.87 -9.73
C ALA A 103 11.61 -7.29 -8.66
N VAL A 104 11.99 -6.14 -8.08
CA VAL A 104 11.14 -5.41 -7.12
C VAL A 104 10.84 -4.03 -7.69
N GLY A 105 9.55 -3.76 -7.95
CA GLY A 105 9.05 -2.47 -8.43
C GLY A 105 8.28 -1.73 -7.35
N ILE A 106 8.37 -0.39 -7.35
CA ILE A 106 7.65 0.50 -6.45
C ILE A 106 6.86 1.56 -7.24
N THR A 107 5.86 2.21 -6.62
CA THR A 107 4.98 3.17 -7.29
C THR A 107 5.10 4.59 -6.73
N PRO A 108 6.24 5.30 -6.90
CA PRO A 108 6.48 6.60 -6.27
C PRO A 108 5.53 7.70 -6.77
N ASN A 109 5.09 7.62 -8.02
CA ASN A 109 4.21 8.64 -8.60
C ASN A 109 2.78 8.59 -8.05
N GLY A 110 2.32 7.44 -7.56
CA GLY A 110 0.97 7.26 -7.00
C GLY A 110 0.76 8.01 -5.67
N VAL A 111 1.81 8.20 -4.86
CA VAL A 111 1.69 8.75 -3.51
C VAL A 111 2.35 10.13 -3.34
N ARG A 112 3.17 10.58 -4.28
CA ARG A 112 3.95 11.82 -4.17
C ARG A 112 3.09 13.05 -3.87
N ARG A 113 2.03 13.27 -4.66
CA ARG A 113 1.14 14.43 -4.50
C ARG A 113 0.34 14.40 -3.20
N PRO A 114 -0.39 13.32 -2.86
CA PRO A 114 -1.14 13.26 -1.61
C PRO A 114 -0.24 13.38 -0.38
N VAL A 115 0.95 12.80 -0.38
CA VAL A 115 1.90 12.97 0.74
C VAL A 115 2.35 14.42 0.86
N ALA A 116 2.73 15.08 -0.23
CA ALA A 116 3.12 16.49 -0.22
C ALA A 116 1.98 17.39 0.28
N ALA A 117 0.75 17.16 -0.17
CA ALA A 117 -0.43 17.88 0.29
C ALA A 117 -0.66 17.70 1.80
N SER A 118 -0.52 16.48 2.31
CA SER A 118 -0.65 16.19 3.74
C SER A 118 0.43 16.92 4.56
N VAL A 119 1.68 16.92 4.10
CA VAL A 119 2.77 17.64 4.77
C VAL A 119 2.48 19.14 4.86
N LEU A 120 2.06 19.77 3.76
CA LEU A 120 1.69 21.18 3.76
C LEU A 120 0.50 21.45 4.69
N THR A 121 -0.51 20.58 4.67
CA THR A 121 -1.68 20.68 5.57
C THR A 121 -1.25 20.66 7.04
N TYR A 122 -0.37 19.72 7.42
CA TYR A 122 0.11 19.65 8.81
C TYR A 122 0.97 20.85 9.20
N ILE A 123 1.84 21.35 8.32
CA ILE A 123 2.62 22.56 8.58
C ILE A 123 1.68 23.74 8.86
N LEU A 124 0.68 23.97 8.01
CA LEU A 124 -0.27 25.07 8.19
C LEU A 124 -1.17 24.87 9.41
N ALA A 125 -1.62 23.66 9.69
CA ALA A 125 -2.43 23.35 10.85
C ALA A 125 -1.68 23.58 12.17
N LEU A 126 -0.41 23.18 12.21
CA LEU A 126 0.44 23.36 13.40
C LEU A 126 0.84 24.82 13.59
N SER A 127 1.32 25.49 12.54
CA SER A 127 1.70 26.91 12.62
C SER A 127 0.51 27.80 12.97
N GLY A 128 -0.64 27.55 12.35
CA GLY A 128 -1.89 28.26 12.62
C GLY A 128 -2.57 27.86 13.93
N ARG A 129 -2.02 26.91 14.71
CA ARG A 129 -2.64 26.35 15.93
C ARG A 129 -4.09 25.93 15.71
N LEU A 130 -4.37 25.30 14.54
CA LEU A 130 -5.73 25.00 14.10
C LEU A 130 -6.53 24.21 15.13
N MET A 131 -5.94 23.19 15.76
CA MET A 131 -6.63 22.32 16.73
C MET A 131 -7.03 23.10 18.00
N VAL A 132 -6.16 24.00 18.45
CA VAL A 132 -6.46 24.89 19.62
C VAL A 132 -7.59 25.84 19.29
N LYS A 133 -7.50 26.51 18.15
CA LYS A 133 -8.53 27.46 17.69
C LYS A 133 -9.88 26.76 17.45
N ASP A 134 -9.90 25.58 16.88
CA ASP A 134 -11.13 24.80 16.68
C ASP A 134 -11.77 24.41 18.03
N ALA A 135 -10.99 23.91 18.99
CA ALA A 135 -11.49 23.58 20.33
C ALA A 135 -12.09 24.79 21.04
N LEU A 136 -11.42 25.95 20.97
CA LEU A 136 -11.91 27.19 21.57
C LEU A 136 -13.20 27.69 20.91
N VAL A 137 -13.32 27.58 19.60
CA VAL A 137 -14.56 27.95 18.90
C VAL A 137 -15.72 27.03 19.31
N ARG A 138 -15.49 25.74 19.41
CA ARG A 138 -16.50 24.75 19.87
C ARG A 138 -16.89 24.96 21.34
N GLY A 139 -16.00 25.50 22.16
CA GLY A 139 -16.28 25.87 23.56
C GLY A 139 -17.27 27.03 23.74
N GLY A 140 -17.67 27.72 22.68
CA GLY A 140 -18.70 28.75 22.67
C GLY A 140 -18.27 30.10 23.30
N PRO A 141 -19.22 30.94 23.73
CA PRO A 141 -18.93 32.30 24.19
C PRO A 141 -18.01 32.38 25.41
N SER A 142 -17.99 31.39 26.28
CA SER A 142 -17.16 31.36 27.50
C SER A 142 -15.65 31.38 27.21
N THR A 143 -15.23 30.94 26.01
CA THR A 143 -13.81 30.90 25.59
C THR A 143 -13.35 32.15 24.87
N PHE A 144 -14.17 33.23 24.84
CA PHE A 144 -13.86 34.43 24.04
C PHE A 144 -12.52 35.08 24.43
N SER A 145 -12.26 35.23 25.74
CA SER A 145 -11.00 35.83 26.24
C SER A 145 -9.78 35.04 25.83
N GLU A 146 -9.87 33.71 25.85
CA GLU A 146 -8.78 32.82 25.43
C GLU A 146 -8.60 32.85 23.90
N ARG A 147 -9.70 32.88 23.15
CA ARG A 147 -9.64 33.04 21.68
C ARG A 147 -8.90 34.31 21.26
N ALA A 148 -9.12 35.40 21.98
CA ALA A 148 -8.47 36.68 21.69
C ALA A 148 -6.92 36.59 21.77
N GLN A 149 -6.38 35.74 22.66
CA GLN A 149 -4.94 35.53 22.81
C GLN A 149 -4.32 34.79 21.61
N HIS A 150 -5.14 34.12 20.81
CA HIS A 150 -4.70 33.38 19.62
C HIS A 150 -5.01 34.14 18.32
N MET A 151 -5.54 35.35 18.37
CA MET A 151 -5.74 36.19 17.19
C MET A 151 -4.41 36.65 16.61
N GLY A 152 -4.26 36.54 15.32
CA GLY A 152 -3.01 36.96 14.64
C GLY A 152 -1.82 35.99 14.81
N THR A 153 -2.00 34.84 15.42
CA THR A 153 -0.96 33.78 15.47
C THR A 153 -1.12 32.80 14.32
N GLY A 154 -0.05 32.52 13.59
CA GLY A 154 -0.03 31.56 12.48
C GLY A 154 0.87 32.02 11.37
#